data_69708295256d60b40039a87a1b1a88d7
#
_entry.id   69708295256d60b40039a87a1b1a88d7
#
_cell.length_a   1.000
_cell.length_b   1.000
_cell.length_c   1.000
_cell.angle_alpha   90.00
_cell.angle_beta   90.00
_cell.angle_gamma   90.00
#
_symmetry.space_group_name_H-M   'P 1'
#
loop_
_entity.id
_entity.type
_entity.pdbx_description
1 polymer ?
#
loop_
_entity_poly.entity_id
_entity_poly.type
_entity_poly.pdbx_seq_one_letter_code
_entity_poly.pdbx_strand_id
1 'polypeptide(L)' 'MRTTDDIRIEIEELTAKRAELFHQLSGGHDAVLAAEHKALEERIAELWDEHRAARAQLRWGDRERIIKRARAEERLERAA' A
#
# COMPACT_ATOMS: atom_id res chain seq x y z
N MET A 1 -9.58 -5.82 5.43
CA MET A 1 -8.37 -5.48 4.64
C MET A 1 -8.54 -4.10 4.04
N ARG A 2 -7.55 -3.23 4.17
CA ARG A 2 -7.64 -1.87 3.63
C ARG A 2 -7.55 -1.91 2.11
N THR A 3 -8.30 -1.04 1.43
CA THR A 3 -8.22 -0.92 -0.02
C THR A 3 -6.96 -0.17 -0.44
N THR A 4 -6.55 -0.32 -1.70
CA THR A 4 -5.43 0.45 -2.25
C THR A 4 -5.67 1.96 -2.18
N ASP A 5 -6.92 2.39 -2.31
CA ASP A 5 -7.30 3.80 -2.20
C ASP A 5 -7.14 4.33 -0.77
N ASP A 6 -7.53 3.55 0.24
CA ASP A 6 -7.35 3.91 1.65
C ASP A 6 -5.86 4.07 2.00
N ILE A 7 -5.03 3.15 1.53
CA ILE A 7 -3.58 3.19 1.73
C ILE A 7 -2.98 4.43 1.05
N ARG A 8 -3.40 4.74 -0.18
CA ARG A 8 -2.92 5.91 -0.91
C ARG A 8 -3.28 7.21 -0.22
N ILE A 9 -4.50 7.33 0.31
CA ILE A 9 -4.94 8.51 1.05
C ILE A 9 -4.04 8.72 2.28
N GLU A 10 -3.76 7.66 3.05
CA GLU A 10 -2.86 7.74 4.20
C GLU A 10 -1.44 8.15 3.77
N ILE A 11 -0.93 7.62 2.67
CA ILE A 11 0.38 8.03 2.12
C ILE A 11 0.39 9.52 1.80
N GLU A 12 -0.65 10.04 1.16
CA GLU A 12 -0.77 11.46 0.82
C GLU A 12 -0.78 12.35 2.07
N GLU A 13 -1.54 11.97 3.09
CA GLU A 13 -1.61 12.68 4.36
C GLU A 13 -0.25 12.72 5.07
N LEU A 14 0.43 11.58 5.15
CA LEU A 14 1.74 11.49 5.81
C LEU A 14 2.84 12.17 5.01
N THR A 15 2.74 12.17 3.69
CA THR A 15 3.68 12.90 2.82
C THR A 15 3.55 14.40 3.04
N ALA A 16 2.33 14.91 3.19
CA ALA A 16 2.10 16.33 3.51
C ALA A 16 2.67 16.69 4.89
N LYS A 17 2.49 15.85 5.90
CA LYS A 17 3.07 16.04 7.23
C LYS A 17 4.60 16.02 7.19
N ARG A 18 5.18 15.11 6.41
CA ARG A 18 6.63 15.02 6.24
C ARG A 18 7.21 16.30 5.64
N ALA A 19 6.55 16.85 4.62
CA ALA A 19 6.96 18.10 4.00
C ALA A 19 6.90 19.28 4.99
N GLU A 20 5.87 19.34 5.82
CA GLU A 20 5.73 20.36 6.85
C GLU A 20 6.82 20.25 7.91
N LEU A 21 7.10 19.04 8.40
CA LEU A 21 8.19 18.80 9.36
C LEU A 21 9.56 19.15 8.76
N PHE A 22 9.79 18.80 7.51
CA PHE A 22 11.02 19.17 6.82
C PHE A 22 11.19 20.68 6.73
N HIS A 23 10.11 21.40 6.46
CA HIS A 23 10.11 22.85 6.44
C HIS A 23 10.43 23.45 7.83
N GLN A 24 9.86 22.90 8.90
CA GLN A 24 10.17 23.30 10.26
C GLN A 24 11.64 23.02 10.63
N LEU A 25 12.18 21.87 10.22
CA LEU A 25 13.58 21.52 10.45
C LEU A 25 14.57 22.43 9.72
N SER A 26 14.20 22.97 8.56
CA SER A 26 15.06 23.92 7.85
C SER A 26 15.21 25.26 8.57
N GLY A 27 14.35 25.59 9.53
CA GLY A 27 14.47 26.76 10.40
C GLY A 27 15.40 26.57 11.61
N GLY A 28 15.87 25.35 11.87
CA GLY A 28 16.77 25.01 12.98
C GLY A 28 16.65 23.55 13.36
N HIS A 29 17.74 22.99 13.90
CA HIS A 29 17.76 21.58 14.33
C HIS A 29 16.97 21.38 15.62
N ASP A 30 16.00 20.47 15.60
CA ASP A 30 15.23 20.02 16.75
C ASP A 30 15.22 18.49 16.74
N ALA A 31 15.77 17.87 17.79
CA ALA A 31 15.90 16.43 17.90
C ALA A 31 14.54 15.72 17.91
N VAL A 32 13.53 16.35 18.51
CA VAL A 32 12.16 15.79 18.55
C VAL A 32 11.54 15.79 17.15
N LEU A 33 11.64 16.90 16.42
CA LEU A 33 11.14 17.02 15.07
C LEU A 33 11.89 16.09 14.09
N ALA A 34 13.20 15.94 14.28
CA ALA A 34 14.00 15.01 13.48
C ALA A 34 13.57 13.55 13.69
N ALA A 35 13.28 13.17 14.93
CA ALA A 35 12.77 11.83 15.25
C ALA A 35 11.37 11.60 14.66
N GLU A 36 10.49 12.58 14.73
CA GLU A 36 9.17 12.50 14.11
C GLU A 36 9.25 12.37 12.59
N HIS A 37 10.14 13.14 11.96
CA HIS A 37 10.38 13.07 10.52
C HIS A 37 10.85 11.67 10.11
N LYS A 38 11.79 11.10 10.85
CA LYS A 38 12.29 9.75 10.61
C LYS A 38 11.18 8.70 10.76
N ALA A 39 10.36 8.81 11.81
CA ALA A 39 9.22 7.92 12.03
C ALA A 39 8.20 8.00 10.88
N LEU A 40 7.93 9.19 10.37
CA LEU A 40 7.05 9.38 9.21
C LEU A 40 7.62 8.75 7.94
N GLU A 41 8.92 8.88 7.69
CA GLU A 41 9.56 8.25 6.54
C GLU A 41 9.47 6.73 6.60
N GLU A 42 9.70 6.14 7.77
CA GLU A 42 9.57 4.69 7.98
C GLU A 42 8.13 4.24 7.76
N ARG A 43 7.16 4.98 8.28
CA ARG A 43 5.74 4.67 8.10
C ARG A 43 5.30 4.78 6.64
N ILE A 44 5.76 5.79 5.92
CA ILE A 44 5.47 5.95 4.49
C ILE A 44 6.04 4.78 3.69
N ALA A 45 7.26 4.33 4.00
CA ALA A 45 7.86 3.16 3.36
C ALA A 45 7.04 1.88 3.60
N GLU A 46 6.58 1.66 4.84
CA GLU A 46 5.69 0.54 5.18
C GLU A 46 4.37 0.59 4.40
N LEU A 47 3.79 1.79 4.26
CA LEU A 47 2.56 1.98 3.51
C LEU A 47 2.73 1.69 2.02
N TRP A 48 3.87 2.04 1.43
CA TRP A 48 4.17 1.69 0.05
C TRP A 48 4.30 0.17 -0.14
N ASP A 49 4.92 -0.52 0.83
CA ASP A 49 5.00 -1.98 0.82
C ASP A 49 3.60 -2.60 0.93
N GLU A 50 2.77 -2.10 1.82
CA GLU A 50 1.38 -2.52 1.98
C GLU A 50 0.57 -2.28 0.70
N HIS A 51 0.77 -1.15 0.05
CA HIS A 51 0.13 -0.81 -1.21
C HIS A 51 0.52 -1.80 -2.32
N ARG A 52 1.81 -2.11 -2.44
CA ARG A 52 2.28 -3.11 -3.41
C ARG A 52 1.69 -4.48 -3.15
N ALA A 53 1.63 -4.90 -1.89
CA ALA A 53 1.04 -6.18 -1.49
C ALA A 53 -0.46 -6.22 -1.82
N ALA A 54 -1.19 -5.15 -1.54
CA ALA A 54 -2.61 -5.04 -1.84
C ALA A 54 -2.88 -5.11 -3.35
N ARG A 55 -2.07 -4.45 -4.17
CA ARG A 55 -2.17 -4.52 -5.63
C ARG A 55 -1.88 -5.92 -6.16
N ALA A 56 -0.86 -6.58 -5.61
CA ALA A 56 -0.54 -7.96 -5.97
C ALA A 56 -1.69 -8.91 -5.63
N GLN A 57 -2.29 -8.73 -4.45
CA GLN A 57 -3.44 -9.52 -4.02
C GLN A 57 -4.63 -9.38 -4.97
N LEU A 58 -4.91 -8.17 -5.44
CA LEU A 58 -5.98 -7.94 -6.42
C LEU A 58 -5.72 -8.68 -7.73
N ARG A 59 -4.49 -8.63 -8.23
CA ARG A 59 -4.10 -9.34 -9.46
C ARG A 59 -4.18 -10.86 -9.31
N TRP A 60 -3.68 -11.39 -8.20
CA TRP A 60 -3.71 -12.83 -7.90
C TRP A 60 -5.13 -13.33 -7.69
N GLY A 61 -5.97 -12.56 -6.99
CA GLY A 61 -7.36 -12.91 -6.77
C GLY A 61 -8.13 -13.07 -8.08
N ASP A 62 -7.97 -12.16 -9.02
CA ASP A 62 -8.59 -12.22 -10.33
C ASP A 62 -8.07 -13.42 -11.15
N ARG A 63 -6.76 -13.64 -11.12
CA ARG A 63 -6.12 -14.77 -11.79
C ARG A 63 -6.61 -16.10 -11.27
N GLU A 64 -6.69 -16.27 -9.96
CA GLU A 64 -7.22 -17.49 -9.35
C GLU A 64 -8.67 -17.75 -9.73
N ARG A 65 -9.49 -16.71 -9.76
CA ARG A 65 -10.88 -16.81 -10.21
C ARG A 65 -10.99 -17.31 -11.64
N ILE A 66 -10.21 -16.76 -12.54
CA ILE A 66 -10.16 -17.16 -13.95
C ILE A 66 -9.72 -18.61 -14.10
N ILE A 67 -8.66 -19.02 -13.39
CA ILE A 67 -8.15 -20.39 -13.41
C ILE A 67 -9.17 -21.37 -12.86
N LYS A 68 -9.80 -21.07 -11.73
CA LYS A 68 -10.84 -21.92 -11.14
C LYS A 68 -12.04 -22.08 -12.07
N ARG A 69 -12.45 -21.00 -12.71
CA ARG A 69 -13.56 -21.04 -13.67
C ARG A 69 -13.23 -21.89 -14.89
N ALA A 70 -12.04 -21.73 -15.46
CA ALA A 70 -11.59 -22.53 -16.58
C ALA A 70 -11.54 -24.02 -16.25
N ARG A 71 -11.03 -24.38 -15.07
CA ARG A 71 -10.99 -25.77 -14.59
C ARG A 71 -12.39 -26.35 -14.38
N ALA A 72 -13.31 -25.54 -13.85
CA ALA A 72 -14.70 -25.97 -13.67
C ALA A 72 -15.38 -26.25 -15.02
N GLU A 73 -15.17 -25.41 -16.01
CA GLU A 73 -15.67 -25.60 -17.37
C GLU A 73 -15.11 -26.87 -18.02
N GLU A 74 -13.80 -27.13 -17.88
CA GLU A 74 -13.17 -28.37 -18.35
C GLU A 74 -13.79 -29.62 -17.72
N ARG A 75 -14.04 -29.58 -16.40
CA ARG A 75 -14.68 -30.71 -15.70
C ARG A 75 -16.08 -30.99 -16.24
N LEU A 76 -16.86 -29.95 -16.50
CA LEU A 76 -18.21 -30.07 -17.03
C LEU A 76 -18.18 -30.67 -18.45
N GLU A 77 -17.25 -30.25 -19.29
CA GLU A 77 -17.07 -30.82 -20.63
C GLU A 77 -16.69 -32.29 -20.60
N ARG A 78 -15.82 -32.69 -19.68
CA ARG A 78 -15.42 -34.09 -19.49
C ARG A 78 -16.53 -34.97 -18.93
N ALA A 79 -17.41 -34.41 -18.14
CA ALA A 79 -18.55 -35.12 -17.55
C ALA A 79 -19.71 -35.31 -18.54
N ALA A 80 -19.75 -34.53 -19.58
CA ALA A 80 -20.69 -34.71 -20.69
C ALA A 80 -20.15 -35.72 -21.67
#